data_bdc24a390025b995d39928f719db54ad
#
_entry.id   bdc24a390025b995d39928f719db54ad
#
_cell.length_a   1.000
_cell.length_b   1.000
_cell.length_c   1.000
_cell.angle_alpha   90.00
_cell.angle_beta   90.00
_cell.angle_gamma   90.00
#
_symmetry.space_group_name_H-M   'P 1'
#
loop_
_entity.id
_entity.type
_entity.pdbx_description
1 polymer ?
#
loop_
_entity_poly.entity_id
_entity_poly.type
_entity_poly.pdbx_seq_one_letter_code
_entity_poly.pdbx_strand_id
1 'polypeptide(L)' 'EIVSAADTRAAEIINKANQDAATIRSDAQSKIADLTSQLTALRKQTSEYYDSLKKITDAQTASMEQIKRLL' A
#
# COMPACT_ATOMS: atom_id res chain seq x y z
N GLU A 1 29.80 -43.31 -7.03
CA GLU A 1 29.78 -42.11 -7.88
C GLU A 1 28.37 -41.70 -8.26
N ILE A 2 27.50 -42.68 -8.61
CA ILE A 2 26.11 -42.41 -8.97
C ILE A 2 25.37 -41.78 -7.76
N VAL A 3 25.59 -42.32 -6.57
CA VAL A 3 25.03 -41.77 -5.31
C VAL A 3 25.56 -40.36 -5.06
N SER A 4 26.85 -40.15 -5.28
CA SER A 4 27.46 -38.85 -5.08
C SER A 4 26.91 -37.80 -6.03
N ALA A 5 26.71 -38.19 -7.32
CA ALA A 5 26.11 -37.29 -8.30
C ALA A 5 24.65 -36.96 -7.97
N ALA A 6 23.89 -37.95 -7.51
CA ALA A 6 22.50 -37.76 -7.08
C ALA A 6 22.43 -36.85 -5.86
N ASP A 7 23.33 -37.02 -4.90
CA ASP A 7 23.39 -36.17 -3.70
C ASP A 7 23.74 -34.74 -4.05
N THR A 8 24.69 -34.54 -4.98
CA THR A 8 25.07 -33.20 -5.46
C THR A 8 23.88 -32.53 -6.15
N ARG A 9 23.19 -33.26 -7.00
CA ARG A 9 22.03 -32.72 -7.72
C ARG A 9 20.90 -32.38 -6.75
N ALA A 10 20.66 -33.23 -5.75
CA ALA A 10 19.64 -32.96 -4.74
C ALA A 10 19.98 -31.68 -3.94
N ALA A 11 21.24 -31.51 -3.57
CA ALA A 11 21.70 -30.32 -2.86
C ALA A 11 21.52 -29.07 -3.72
N GLU A 12 21.83 -29.15 -5.02
CA GLU A 12 21.64 -28.02 -5.94
C GLU A 12 20.18 -27.63 -6.06
N ILE A 13 19.28 -28.62 -6.15
CA ILE A 13 17.84 -28.40 -6.25
C ILE A 13 17.34 -27.71 -4.97
N ILE A 14 17.76 -28.17 -3.80
CA ILE A 14 17.37 -27.60 -2.53
C ILE A 14 17.89 -26.15 -2.40
N ASN A 15 19.13 -25.91 -2.78
CA ASN A 15 19.72 -24.59 -2.73
C ASN A 15 18.97 -23.63 -3.65
N LYS A 16 18.65 -24.05 -4.86
CA LYS A 16 17.90 -23.24 -5.80
C LYS A 16 16.50 -22.94 -5.27
N ALA A 17 15.82 -23.94 -4.73
CA ALA A 17 14.51 -23.76 -4.15
C ALA A 17 14.53 -22.76 -3.00
N ASN A 18 15.54 -22.81 -2.14
CA ASN A 18 15.72 -21.87 -1.04
C ASN A 18 15.97 -20.46 -1.54
N GLN A 19 16.80 -20.30 -2.59
CA GLN A 19 17.06 -19.00 -3.19
C GLN A 19 15.79 -18.42 -3.83
N ASP A 20 15.05 -19.24 -4.56
CA ASP A 20 13.80 -18.83 -5.19
C ASP A 20 12.78 -18.41 -4.13
N ALA A 21 12.66 -19.16 -3.05
CA ALA A 21 11.77 -18.81 -1.94
C ALA A 21 12.15 -17.48 -1.29
N ALA A 22 13.45 -17.24 -1.10
CA ALA A 22 13.95 -15.99 -0.53
C ALA A 22 13.65 -14.80 -1.46
N THR A 23 13.83 -14.99 -2.77
CA THR A 23 13.53 -13.95 -3.77
C THR A 23 12.03 -13.63 -3.78
N ILE A 24 11.19 -14.65 -3.80
CA ILE A 24 9.72 -14.46 -3.77
C ILE A 24 9.31 -13.71 -2.51
N ARG A 25 9.87 -14.07 -1.36
CA ARG A 25 9.57 -13.40 -0.09
C ARG A 25 10.00 -11.94 -0.13
N SER A 26 11.20 -11.66 -0.63
CA SER A 26 11.70 -10.30 -0.74
C SER A 26 10.84 -9.45 -1.66
N ASP A 27 10.47 -9.99 -2.82
CA ASP A 27 9.60 -9.28 -3.77
C ASP A 27 8.22 -9.02 -3.18
N ALA A 28 7.65 -10.00 -2.46
CA ALA A 28 6.36 -9.83 -1.81
C ALA A 28 6.42 -8.75 -0.73
N GLN A 29 7.47 -8.71 0.07
CA GLN A 29 7.66 -7.70 1.10
C GLN A 29 7.78 -6.31 0.49
N SER A 30 8.51 -6.18 -0.63
CA SER A 30 8.64 -4.90 -1.34
C SER A 30 7.29 -4.42 -1.86
N LYS A 31 6.49 -5.31 -2.43
CA LYS A 31 5.16 -4.96 -2.94
C LYS A 31 4.24 -4.54 -1.82
N ILE A 32 4.28 -5.23 -0.69
CA ILE A 32 3.48 -4.86 0.49
C ILE A 32 3.88 -3.47 0.99
N ALA A 33 5.17 -3.17 1.05
CA ALA A 33 5.65 -1.86 1.47
C ALA A 33 5.17 -0.77 0.52
N ASP A 34 5.25 -1.01 -0.80
CA ASP A 34 4.79 -0.05 -1.81
C ASP A 34 3.29 0.18 -1.70
N LEU A 35 2.50 -0.88 -1.57
CA LEU A 35 1.05 -0.76 -1.43
C LEU A 35 0.66 -0.02 -0.15
N THR A 36 1.38 -0.28 0.95
CA THR A 36 1.15 0.41 2.21
C THR A 36 1.44 1.91 2.07
N SER A 37 2.52 2.28 1.38
CA SER A 37 2.84 3.68 1.11
C SER A 37 1.77 4.35 0.26
N GLN A 38 1.30 3.68 -0.78
CA GLN A 38 0.24 4.18 -1.65
C GLN A 38 -1.07 4.38 -0.88
N LEU A 39 -1.41 3.42 -0.02
CA LEU A 39 -2.61 3.53 0.81
C LEU A 39 -2.53 4.70 1.78
N THR A 40 -1.38 4.90 2.40
CA THR A 40 -1.15 6.02 3.32
C THR A 40 -1.29 7.36 2.59
N ALA A 41 -0.71 7.48 1.39
CA ALA A 41 -0.83 8.67 0.56
C ALA A 41 -2.29 8.93 0.16
N LEU A 42 -3.00 7.89 -0.22
CA LEU A 42 -4.41 7.99 -0.62
C LEU A 42 -5.29 8.43 0.55
N ARG A 43 -5.05 7.88 1.74
CA ARG A 43 -5.79 8.29 2.94
C ARG A 43 -5.55 9.75 3.27
N LYS A 44 -4.32 10.22 3.12
CA LYS A 44 -3.98 11.63 3.34
C LYS A 44 -4.71 12.52 2.35
N GLN A 45 -4.69 12.19 1.07
CA GLN A 45 -5.39 12.95 0.03
C GLN A 45 -6.89 12.98 0.29
N THR A 46 -7.47 11.84 0.67
CA THR A 46 -8.91 11.74 0.97
C THR A 46 -9.27 12.61 2.16
N SER A 47 -8.45 12.62 3.21
CA SER A 47 -8.65 13.45 4.39
C SER A 47 -8.59 14.93 4.05
N GLU A 48 -7.60 15.34 3.24
CA GLU A 48 -7.47 16.73 2.80
C GLU A 48 -8.66 17.16 1.95
N TYR A 49 -9.13 16.28 1.07
CA TYR A 49 -10.29 16.55 0.24
C TYR A 49 -11.55 16.71 1.11
N TYR A 50 -11.73 15.84 2.08
CA TYR A 50 -12.84 15.94 3.03
C TYR A 50 -12.80 17.27 3.78
N ASP A 51 -11.63 17.67 4.28
CA ASP A 51 -11.48 18.94 5.00
C ASP A 51 -11.81 20.13 4.10
N SER A 52 -11.39 20.09 2.84
CA SER A 52 -11.71 21.14 1.87
C SER A 52 -13.20 21.24 1.61
N LEU A 53 -13.87 20.11 1.41
CA LEU A 53 -15.32 20.07 1.23
C LEU A 53 -16.06 20.58 2.46
N LYS A 54 -15.60 20.23 3.63
CA LYS A 54 -16.20 20.68 4.88
C LYS A 54 -16.11 22.20 5.02
N LYS A 55 -14.96 22.79 4.69
CA LYS A 55 -14.79 24.24 4.71
C LYS A 55 -15.75 24.93 3.76
N ILE A 56 -15.93 24.39 2.56
CA ILE A 56 -16.86 24.92 1.57
C ILE A 56 -18.29 24.84 2.11
N THR A 57 -18.67 23.70 2.66
CA THR A 57 -20.00 23.47 3.22
C THR A 57 -20.27 24.42 4.39
N ASP A 58 -19.30 24.60 5.28
CA ASP A 58 -19.43 25.50 6.43
C ASP A 58 -19.59 26.95 5.96
N ALA A 59 -18.83 27.37 4.94
CA ALA A 59 -18.93 28.70 4.37
C ALA A 59 -20.32 28.94 3.73
N GLN A 60 -20.84 27.95 3.02
CA GLN A 60 -22.18 28.02 2.42
C GLN A 60 -23.25 28.13 3.49
N THR A 61 -23.13 27.34 4.55
CA THR A 61 -24.08 27.39 5.67
C THR A 61 -24.09 28.79 6.32
N ALA A 62 -22.91 29.36 6.55
CA ALA A 62 -22.78 30.70 7.10
C ALA A 62 -23.43 31.76 6.19
N SER A 63 -23.22 31.65 4.87
CA SER A 63 -23.83 32.55 3.89
C SER A 63 -25.34 32.43 3.88
N MET A 64 -25.86 31.23 3.95
CA MET A 64 -27.30 31.00 3.99
C MET A 64 -27.92 31.59 5.26
N GLU A 65 -27.27 31.48 6.39
CA GLU A 65 -27.72 32.06 7.64
C GLU A 65 -27.75 33.59 7.58
N GLN A 66 -26.77 34.20 6.95
CA GLN A 66 -26.73 35.66 6.76
C GLN A 66 -27.92 36.11 5.91
N ILE A 67 -28.19 35.41 4.82
CA ILE A 67 -29.34 35.70 3.96
C ILE A 67 -30.64 35.59 4.75
N LYS A 68 -30.76 34.55 5.56
CA LYS A 68 -31.94 34.33 6.38
C LYS A 68 -32.18 35.51 7.36
N ARG A 69 -31.10 36.05 7.93
CA ARG A 69 -31.19 37.20 8.84
C ARG A 69 -31.68 38.47 8.14
N LEU A 70 -31.40 38.59 6.85
CA LEU A 70 -31.84 39.75 6.05
C LEU A 70 -33.32 39.66 5.65
N LEU A 71 -33.88 38.45 5.67
CA LEU A 71 -35.27 38.20 5.35
C LEU A 71 -36.17 38.45 6.56
#